data_69069eb42e8b2d6e5958ef2ebf6ef4db
#
_entry.id   69069eb42e8b2d6e5958ef2ebf6ef4db
#
_cell.length_a   1.000
_cell.length_b   1.000
_cell.length_c   1.000
_cell.angle_alpha   90.00
_cell.angle_beta   90.00
_cell.angle_gamma   90.00
#
_symmetry.space_group_name_H-M   'P 1'
#
loop_
_entity.id
_entity.type
_entity.pdbx_description
1 polymer ?
#
loop_
_entity_poly.entity_id
_entity_poly.type
_entity_poly.pdbx_seq_one_letter_code
_entity_poly.pdbx_strand_id
1 'polypeptide(L)'
;RTVVGLLTAALLFILIGCSNQDSKKQEQAHSEDATTQVTVWSDKSELFMEYAPLKPGKKAGLLIHLTRISDGKPVSEGALKLTLRPETGQPVTVTVPAPARPGIYQAELTPAADGRYTLELQPQAPGFSDLIRVPGIVVGTVAAQPKSAKTAHQEQRAEKHDDHDGH
;
A
#
# COMPACT_ATOMS: atom_id res chain seq x y z
N ARG A 1 53.01 28.10 -55.91
CA ARG A 1 53.57 29.14 -55.02
C ARG A 1 53.06 28.85 -53.62
N THR A 2 53.81 28.03 -52.85
CA THR A 2 54.84 28.35 -51.87
C THR A 2 54.46 29.45 -50.89
N VAL A 3 54.36 29.13 -49.59
CA VAL A 3 55.08 29.59 -48.39
C VAL A 3 54.45 28.89 -47.20
N VAL A 4 55.00 27.91 -46.55
CA VAL A 4 56.03 27.84 -45.52
C VAL A 4 55.92 28.94 -44.43
N GLY A 5 55.79 28.49 -43.27
CA GLY A 5 55.89 29.29 -42.02
C GLY A 5 55.31 28.50 -40.84
N LEU A 6 56.07 27.73 -40.26
CA LEU A 6 56.93 27.83 -39.06
C LEU A 6 56.22 27.83 -37.72
N LEU A 7 56.45 26.76 -37.03
CA LEU A 7 56.42 26.48 -35.58
C LEU A 7 56.35 27.71 -34.64
N THR A 8 55.55 27.63 -33.62
CA THR A 8 55.95 27.87 -32.23
C THR A 8 55.14 27.03 -31.25
N ALA A 9 55.82 26.16 -30.57
CA ALA A 9 55.32 25.42 -29.41
C ALA A 9 55.24 26.39 -28.22
N ALA A 10 54.07 26.57 -27.67
CA ALA A 10 53.88 27.20 -26.35
C ALA A 10 53.26 26.14 -25.42
N LEU A 11 54.15 25.56 -24.63
CA LEU A 11 53.83 24.68 -23.53
C LEU A 11 53.30 25.52 -22.36
N LEU A 12 51.99 25.56 -22.22
CA LEU A 12 51.38 26.23 -21.08
C LEU A 12 50.91 25.18 -20.05
N PHE A 13 51.69 25.00 -19.01
CA PHE A 13 51.32 24.27 -17.81
C PHE A 13 50.16 24.98 -17.13
N ILE A 14 48.92 24.44 -17.26
CA ILE A 14 47.81 24.86 -16.42
C ILE A 14 47.78 23.96 -15.20
N LEU A 15 48.14 24.56 -14.09
CA LEU A 15 47.97 23.98 -12.77
C LEU A 15 46.48 23.63 -12.55
N ILE A 16 46.19 22.35 -12.45
CA ILE A 16 44.88 21.87 -12.07
C ILE A 16 44.74 22.14 -10.59
N GLY A 17 44.11 23.25 -10.25
CA GLY A 17 43.59 23.51 -8.89
C GLY A 17 42.46 22.51 -8.60
N CYS A 18 42.73 21.57 -7.71
CA CYS A 18 41.67 20.82 -7.05
C CYS A 18 40.80 21.80 -6.26
N SER A 19 39.75 22.29 -6.87
CA SER A 19 38.65 22.87 -6.10
C SER A 19 37.91 21.71 -5.46
N ASN A 20 38.03 21.57 -4.15
CA ASN A 20 37.08 20.84 -3.33
C ASN A 20 35.70 21.45 -3.59
N GLN A 21 35.00 20.88 -4.57
CA GLN A 21 33.56 21.01 -4.61
C GLN A 21 33.04 20.22 -3.42
N ASP A 22 32.78 20.94 -2.33
CA ASP A 22 31.81 20.50 -1.33
C ASP A 22 30.54 20.12 -2.09
N SER A 23 30.47 18.86 -2.45
CA SER A 23 29.23 18.22 -2.82
C SER A 23 28.35 18.33 -1.58
N LYS A 24 27.66 19.46 -1.42
CA LYS A 24 26.42 19.50 -0.69
C LYS A 24 25.55 18.45 -1.41
N LYS A 25 25.67 17.22 -0.91
CA LYS A 25 24.69 16.19 -1.11
C LYS A 25 23.37 16.84 -0.71
N GLN A 26 22.71 17.40 -1.70
CA GLN A 26 21.30 17.74 -1.60
C GLN A 26 20.66 16.40 -1.30
N GLU A 27 20.51 16.14 -0.04
CA GLU A 27 19.60 15.17 0.51
C GLU A 27 18.23 15.68 0.06
N GLN A 28 17.93 15.43 -1.24
CA GLN A 28 16.56 15.36 -1.67
C GLN A 28 15.96 14.31 -0.75
N ALA A 29 15.34 14.80 0.32
CA ALA A 29 14.33 14.06 1.00
C ALA A 29 13.28 13.75 -0.07
N HIS A 30 13.47 12.64 -0.78
CA HIS A 30 12.38 11.86 -1.29
C HIS A 30 11.59 11.46 -0.04
N SER A 31 10.67 12.30 0.37
CA SER A 31 9.46 11.80 0.99
C SER A 31 8.78 11.01 -0.14
N GLU A 32 9.31 9.82 -0.42
CA GLU A 32 8.51 8.76 -1.00
C GLU A 32 7.34 8.66 -0.04
N ASP A 33 6.19 9.19 -0.46
CA ASP A 33 4.94 9.03 0.27
C ASP A 33 4.81 7.53 0.45
N ALA A 34 5.05 7.05 1.66
CA ALA A 34 5.24 5.64 1.94
C ALA A 34 3.98 4.90 1.48
N THR A 35 4.11 4.14 0.39
CA THR A 35 3.00 3.35 -0.15
C THR A 35 2.58 2.31 0.89
N THR A 36 1.30 2.29 1.21
CA THR A 36 0.73 1.26 2.07
C THR A 36 0.41 0.04 1.23
N GLN A 37 0.87 -1.13 1.69
CA GLN A 37 0.61 -2.42 1.08
C GLN A 37 -0.27 -3.26 2.02
N VAL A 38 -1.29 -3.89 1.47
CA VAL A 38 -2.23 -4.73 2.21
C VAL A 38 -2.47 -6.02 1.44
N THR A 39 -2.37 -7.16 2.14
CA THR A 39 -2.78 -8.46 1.62
C THR A 39 -3.88 -9.04 2.50
N VAL A 40 -4.97 -9.45 1.89
CA VAL A 40 -6.13 -10.07 2.57
C VAL A 40 -6.59 -11.28 1.78
N TRP A 41 -6.96 -12.33 2.48
CA TRP A 41 -7.61 -13.51 1.90
C TRP A 41 -9.07 -13.57 2.36
N SER A 42 -9.95 -13.88 1.42
CA SER A 42 -11.30 -14.37 1.68
C SER A 42 -11.34 -15.88 1.42
N ASP A 43 -12.52 -16.47 1.46
CA ASP A 43 -12.70 -17.88 1.07
C ASP A 43 -12.47 -18.13 -0.43
N LYS A 44 -12.53 -17.09 -1.27
CA LYS A 44 -12.50 -17.22 -2.74
C LYS A 44 -11.37 -16.43 -3.40
N SER A 45 -10.81 -15.42 -2.72
CA SER A 45 -9.86 -14.49 -3.31
C SER A 45 -8.65 -14.23 -2.43
N GLU A 46 -7.50 -14.07 -3.07
CA GLU A 46 -6.38 -13.31 -2.55
C GLU A 46 -6.43 -11.90 -3.14
N LEU A 47 -6.42 -10.92 -2.27
CA LEU A 47 -6.31 -9.51 -2.59
C LEU A 47 -4.93 -9.01 -2.16
N PHE A 48 -4.18 -8.42 -3.09
CA PHE A 48 -3.06 -7.53 -2.77
C PHE A 48 -3.39 -6.14 -3.26
N MET A 49 -3.16 -5.13 -2.44
CA MET A 49 -3.49 -3.75 -2.77
C MET A 49 -2.40 -2.79 -2.30
N GLU A 50 -2.13 -1.80 -3.13
CA GLU A 50 -1.19 -0.71 -2.83
C GLU A 50 -1.88 0.64 -3.02
N TYR A 51 -1.61 1.57 -2.11
CA TYR A 51 -2.12 2.94 -2.18
C TYR A 51 -1.23 3.90 -1.39
N ALA A 52 -1.16 5.16 -1.85
CA ALA A 52 -0.54 6.24 -1.10
C ALA A 52 -1.41 6.66 0.10
N PRO A 53 -0.85 7.35 1.12
CA PRO A 53 -1.62 7.83 2.25
C PRO A 53 -2.88 8.58 1.81
N LEU A 54 -4.04 8.13 2.29
CA LEU A 54 -5.33 8.71 1.96
C LEU A 54 -5.52 10.03 2.72
N LYS A 55 -5.98 11.06 2.00
CA LYS A 55 -6.26 12.39 2.57
C LYS A 55 -7.71 12.78 2.28
N PRO A 56 -8.44 13.40 3.24
CA PRO A 56 -9.82 13.79 3.03
C PRO A 56 -9.94 14.80 1.88
N GLY A 57 -10.97 14.65 1.06
CA GLY A 57 -11.22 15.51 -0.11
C GLY A 57 -10.21 15.40 -1.23
N LYS A 58 -9.23 14.50 -1.15
CA LYS A 58 -8.24 14.27 -2.20
C LYS A 58 -8.48 12.94 -2.90
N LYS A 59 -8.39 12.98 -4.23
CA LYS A 59 -8.43 11.78 -5.05
C LYS A 59 -7.19 10.92 -4.76
N ALA A 60 -7.38 9.64 -4.54
CA ALA A 60 -6.33 8.66 -4.30
C ALA A 60 -6.50 7.47 -5.25
N GLY A 61 -5.38 7.04 -5.83
CA GLY A 61 -5.31 5.84 -6.65
C GLY A 61 -5.05 4.61 -5.79
N LEU A 62 -5.71 3.50 -6.12
CA LEU A 62 -5.49 2.18 -5.56
C LEU A 62 -5.12 1.23 -6.68
N LEU A 63 -4.00 0.54 -6.53
CA LEU A 63 -3.61 -0.57 -7.41
C LEU A 63 -3.99 -1.88 -6.71
N ILE A 64 -4.85 -2.66 -7.35
CA ILE A 64 -5.47 -3.83 -6.75
C ILE A 64 -5.15 -5.06 -7.61
N HIS A 65 -4.57 -6.06 -6.98
CA HIS A 65 -4.33 -7.38 -7.57
C HIS A 65 -5.32 -8.37 -6.97
N LEU A 66 -6.02 -9.10 -7.81
CA LEU A 66 -7.06 -10.03 -7.40
C LEU A 66 -6.88 -11.39 -8.05
N THR A 67 -6.66 -12.41 -7.23
CA THR A 67 -6.43 -13.80 -7.63
C THR A 67 -7.51 -14.70 -7.04
N ARG A 68 -8.04 -15.61 -7.82
CA ARG A 68 -8.97 -16.65 -7.34
C ARG A 68 -8.19 -17.76 -6.62
N ILE A 69 -8.62 -18.13 -5.43
CA ILE A 69 -7.95 -19.19 -4.64
C ILE A 69 -8.17 -20.57 -5.29
N SER A 70 -9.34 -20.80 -5.88
CA SER A 70 -9.73 -22.12 -6.40
C SER A 70 -8.82 -22.68 -7.49
N ASP A 71 -8.20 -21.81 -8.30
CA ASP A 71 -7.36 -22.22 -9.43
C ASP A 71 -6.07 -21.38 -9.56
N GLY A 72 -5.81 -20.47 -8.63
CA GLY A 72 -4.64 -19.59 -8.63
C GLY A 72 -4.58 -18.62 -9.80
N LYS A 73 -5.70 -18.42 -10.52
CA LYS A 73 -5.71 -17.54 -11.68
C LYS A 73 -6.16 -16.12 -11.33
N PRO A 74 -5.64 -15.11 -12.05
CA PRO A 74 -6.11 -13.74 -11.88
C PRO A 74 -7.58 -13.60 -12.31
N VAL A 75 -8.32 -12.70 -11.66
CA VAL A 75 -9.66 -12.30 -12.10
C VAL A 75 -9.49 -11.39 -13.32
N SER A 76 -9.68 -11.95 -14.51
CA SER A 76 -9.31 -11.31 -15.79
C SER A 76 -10.42 -10.50 -16.45
N GLU A 77 -11.64 -10.54 -15.91
CA GLU A 77 -12.80 -9.83 -16.46
C GLU A 77 -13.79 -9.45 -15.35
N GLY A 78 -14.77 -8.64 -15.71
CA GLY A 78 -15.83 -8.20 -14.82
C GLY A 78 -15.54 -6.95 -14.03
N ALA A 79 -16.55 -6.40 -13.41
CA ALA A 79 -16.45 -5.17 -12.64
C ALA A 79 -15.95 -5.43 -11.22
N LEU A 80 -15.27 -4.43 -10.66
CA LEU A 80 -14.91 -4.38 -9.25
C LEU A 80 -15.59 -3.17 -8.61
N LYS A 81 -16.52 -3.41 -7.70
CA LYS A 81 -17.14 -2.37 -6.88
C LYS A 81 -16.36 -2.22 -5.58
N LEU A 82 -15.96 -0.99 -5.30
CA LEU A 82 -15.30 -0.60 -4.04
C LEU A 82 -16.26 0.26 -3.23
N THR A 83 -16.35 0.00 -1.92
CA THR A 83 -17.10 0.82 -0.98
C THR A 83 -16.23 1.13 0.22
N LEU A 84 -15.82 2.38 0.36
CA LEU A 84 -15.07 2.87 1.51
C LEU A 84 -16.06 3.34 2.57
N ARG A 85 -16.20 2.55 3.66
CA ARG A 85 -17.14 2.78 4.76
C ARG A 85 -16.44 3.42 5.93
N PRO A 86 -16.79 4.64 6.34
CA PRO A 86 -16.33 5.21 7.59
C PRO A 86 -17.00 4.51 8.78
N GLU A 87 -16.41 4.61 9.98
CA GLU A 87 -17.07 4.21 11.22
C GLU A 87 -18.35 5.03 11.46
N THR A 88 -18.33 6.30 11.06
CA THR A 88 -19.51 7.21 11.13
C THR A 88 -19.58 8.02 9.83
N GLY A 89 -20.78 8.20 9.30
CA GLY A 89 -21.03 8.99 8.09
C GLY A 89 -21.39 8.15 6.87
N GLN A 90 -21.34 8.77 5.70
CA GLN A 90 -21.76 8.14 4.46
C GLN A 90 -20.58 7.43 3.75
N PRO A 91 -20.82 6.24 3.20
CA PRO A 91 -19.80 5.53 2.44
C PRO A 91 -19.56 6.21 1.08
N VAL A 92 -18.33 6.06 0.59
CA VAL A 92 -17.96 6.42 -0.79
C VAL A 92 -17.88 5.14 -1.61
N THR A 93 -18.58 5.11 -2.75
CA THR A 93 -18.60 3.95 -3.64
C THR A 93 -18.10 4.32 -5.02
N VAL A 94 -17.23 3.49 -5.57
CA VAL A 94 -16.74 3.57 -6.95
C VAL A 94 -16.84 2.19 -7.61
N THR A 95 -16.94 2.15 -8.93
CA THR A 95 -16.96 0.91 -9.70
C THR A 95 -15.94 1.01 -10.82
N VAL A 96 -15.04 0.05 -10.88
CA VAL A 96 -14.11 -0.16 -11.99
C VAL A 96 -14.76 -1.20 -12.92
N PRO A 97 -15.09 -0.87 -14.16
CA PRO A 97 -15.90 -1.74 -15.02
C PRO A 97 -15.18 -3.02 -15.48
N ALA A 98 -13.85 -2.98 -15.55
CA ALA A 98 -13.01 -4.11 -15.96
C ALA A 98 -11.59 -3.94 -15.43
N PRO A 99 -10.82 -5.04 -15.30
CA PRO A 99 -9.40 -4.93 -14.94
C PRO A 99 -8.60 -4.28 -16.09
N ALA A 100 -7.59 -3.50 -15.75
CA ALA A 100 -6.65 -2.91 -16.70
C ALA A 100 -5.74 -3.98 -17.36
N ARG A 101 -5.47 -5.05 -16.63
CA ARG A 101 -4.78 -6.28 -17.05
C ARG A 101 -5.37 -7.43 -16.26
N PRO A 102 -5.18 -8.70 -16.67
CA PRO A 102 -5.64 -9.85 -15.90
C PRO A 102 -5.27 -9.73 -14.42
N GLY A 103 -6.27 -9.70 -13.56
CA GLY A 103 -6.14 -9.56 -12.10
C GLY A 103 -5.82 -8.16 -11.59
N ILE A 104 -5.55 -7.18 -12.43
CA ILE A 104 -5.10 -5.84 -11.99
C ILE A 104 -6.19 -4.82 -12.26
N TYR A 105 -6.74 -4.25 -11.17
CA TYR A 105 -7.69 -3.15 -11.20
C TYR A 105 -7.02 -1.87 -10.72
N GLN A 106 -7.34 -0.76 -11.38
CA GLN A 106 -6.95 0.58 -10.98
C GLN A 106 -8.20 1.35 -10.60
N ALA A 107 -8.31 1.68 -9.33
CA ALA A 107 -9.45 2.43 -8.79
C ALA A 107 -8.99 3.81 -8.33
N GLU A 108 -9.90 4.76 -8.38
CA GLU A 108 -9.71 6.09 -7.79
C GLU A 108 -10.88 6.37 -6.85
N LEU A 109 -10.59 6.82 -5.64
CA LEU A 109 -11.61 7.24 -4.69
C LEU A 109 -11.21 8.54 -4.00
N THR A 110 -12.21 9.24 -3.46
CA THR A 110 -12.00 10.49 -2.72
C THR A 110 -12.69 10.34 -1.36
N PRO A 111 -11.93 10.06 -0.28
CA PRO A 111 -12.49 9.98 1.06
C PRO A 111 -13.08 11.33 1.48
N ALA A 112 -14.20 11.30 2.22
CA ALA A 112 -14.90 12.53 2.61
C ALA A 112 -14.26 13.24 3.81
N ALA A 113 -13.76 12.49 4.80
CA ALA A 113 -13.28 13.02 6.08
C ALA A 113 -12.11 12.20 6.61
N ASP A 114 -11.41 12.75 7.60
CA ASP A 114 -10.44 12.00 8.39
C ASP A 114 -11.15 10.89 9.17
N GLY A 115 -10.46 9.78 9.41
CA GLY A 115 -11.01 8.72 10.23
C GLY A 115 -10.51 7.32 9.86
N ARG A 116 -11.14 6.34 10.53
CA ARG A 116 -10.96 4.93 10.23
C ARG A 116 -12.09 4.43 9.35
N TYR A 117 -11.73 3.57 8.43
CA TYR A 117 -12.64 3.04 7.42
C TYR A 117 -12.43 1.54 7.24
N THR A 118 -13.46 0.88 6.74
CA THR A 118 -13.38 -0.45 6.15
C THR A 118 -13.58 -0.30 4.64
N LEU A 119 -12.66 -0.81 3.84
CA LEU A 119 -12.83 -0.91 2.39
C LEU A 119 -13.44 -2.28 2.07
N GLU A 120 -14.60 -2.26 1.43
CA GLU A 120 -15.24 -3.46 0.87
C GLU A 120 -14.97 -3.51 -0.63
N LEU A 121 -14.52 -4.67 -1.11
CA LEU A 121 -14.30 -4.93 -2.53
C LEU A 121 -15.20 -6.08 -2.96
N GLN A 122 -15.97 -5.84 -4.02
CA GLN A 122 -16.92 -6.81 -4.58
C GLN A 122 -16.61 -7.05 -6.06
N PRO A 123 -15.80 -8.05 -6.40
CA PRO A 123 -15.64 -8.47 -7.78
C PRO A 123 -16.94 -9.11 -8.30
N GLN A 124 -17.29 -8.77 -9.55
CA GLN A 124 -18.47 -9.26 -10.25
C GLN A 124 -18.04 -9.72 -11.65
N ALA A 125 -17.47 -10.90 -11.73
CA ALA A 125 -17.05 -11.52 -12.98
C ALA A 125 -17.98 -12.70 -13.35
N PRO A 126 -18.07 -13.11 -14.62
CA PRO A 126 -18.81 -14.31 -15.01
C PRO A 126 -18.37 -15.53 -14.20
N GLY A 127 -19.32 -16.17 -13.50
CA GLY A 127 -19.06 -17.32 -12.66
C GLY A 127 -18.24 -17.07 -11.39
N PHE A 128 -17.94 -15.80 -11.08
CA PHE A 128 -17.16 -15.45 -9.90
C PHE A 128 -17.67 -14.17 -9.22
N SER A 129 -17.97 -14.28 -7.93
CA SER A 129 -18.31 -13.17 -7.06
C SER A 129 -17.78 -13.40 -5.66
N ASP A 130 -17.36 -12.32 -5.00
CA ASP A 130 -16.82 -12.35 -3.64
C ASP A 130 -17.14 -11.05 -2.90
N LEU A 131 -16.90 -11.03 -1.60
CA LEU A 131 -16.91 -9.84 -0.76
C LEU A 131 -15.69 -9.85 0.15
N ILE A 132 -14.71 -9.03 -0.20
CA ILE A 132 -13.46 -8.89 0.53
C ILE A 132 -13.55 -7.66 1.39
N ARG A 133 -13.21 -7.75 2.68
CA ARG A 133 -13.18 -6.63 3.62
C ARG A 133 -11.77 -6.35 4.09
N VAL A 134 -11.36 -5.10 3.95
CA VAL A 134 -10.08 -4.58 4.44
C VAL A 134 -10.36 -3.57 5.55
N PRO A 135 -10.34 -3.98 6.80
CA PRO A 135 -10.55 -3.07 7.93
C PRO A 135 -9.30 -2.23 8.20
N GLY A 136 -9.46 -1.14 8.96
CA GLY A 136 -8.35 -0.35 9.46
C GLY A 136 -7.70 0.58 8.43
N ILE A 137 -8.35 0.86 7.32
CA ILE A 137 -7.91 1.91 6.39
C ILE A 137 -7.96 3.26 7.13
N VAL A 138 -6.86 3.99 7.11
CA VAL A 138 -6.75 5.31 7.74
C VAL A 138 -6.79 6.39 6.67
N VAL A 139 -7.62 7.40 6.89
CA VAL A 139 -7.69 8.61 6.08
C VAL A 139 -7.24 9.79 6.92
N GLY A 140 -6.27 10.57 6.44
CA GLY A 140 -5.72 11.72 7.14
C GLY A 140 -4.98 11.35 8.42
N THR A 141 -5.01 12.24 9.40
CA THR A 141 -4.39 12.04 10.72
C THR A 141 -5.42 11.53 11.71
N VAL A 142 -5.34 10.25 12.08
CA VAL A 142 -6.14 9.70 13.17
C VAL A 142 -5.30 9.72 14.44
N ALA A 143 -5.81 10.32 15.50
CA ALA A 143 -5.16 10.23 16.82
C ALA A 143 -4.89 8.76 17.15
N ALA A 144 -3.66 8.45 17.55
CA ALA A 144 -3.28 7.08 17.89
C ALA A 144 -4.22 6.55 18.99
N GLN A 145 -5.05 5.58 18.68
CA GLN A 145 -5.74 4.85 19.70
C GLN A 145 -4.73 4.13 20.58
N PRO A 146 -4.87 4.17 21.91
CA PRO A 146 -4.03 3.35 22.77
C PRO A 146 -4.19 1.90 22.31
N LYS A 147 -3.07 1.24 22.07
CA LYS A 147 -3.05 -0.19 21.73
C LYS A 147 -3.84 -0.91 22.80
N SER A 148 -4.99 -1.48 22.44
CA SER A 148 -5.76 -2.34 23.31
C SER A 148 -4.81 -3.36 23.93
N ALA A 149 -4.72 -3.37 25.25
CA ALA A 149 -3.88 -4.30 25.98
C ALA A 149 -4.27 -5.72 25.53
N LYS A 150 -3.24 -6.49 25.17
CA LYS A 150 -3.33 -7.91 24.96
C LYS A 150 -4.12 -8.51 26.12
N THR A 151 -5.32 -9.04 25.85
CA THR A 151 -6.03 -9.85 26.82
C THR A 151 -5.13 -11.04 27.14
N ALA A 152 -4.54 -11.01 28.32
CA ALA A 152 -3.81 -12.14 28.85
C ALA A 152 -4.80 -13.30 28.97
N HIS A 153 -4.56 -14.37 28.25
CA HIS A 153 -5.18 -15.66 28.52
C HIS A 153 -4.80 -16.03 29.96
N GLN A 154 -5.79 -15.92 30.85
CA GLN A 154 -5.71 -16.45 32.19
C GLN A 154 -5.91 -17.96 32.05
N GLU A 155 -4.80 -18.68 32.03
CA GLU A 155 -4.78 -20.12 32.22
C GLU A 155 -5.34 -20.43 33.60
N GLN A 156 -6.60 -20.82 33.66
CA GLN A 156 -7.14 -21.48 34.85
C GLN A 156 -6.58 -22.88 34.91
N ARG A 157 -5.47 -23.01 35.62
CA ARG A 157 -4.94 -24.28 36.07
C ARG A 157 -5.93 -24.81 37.13
N ALA A 158 -6.75 -25.77 36.75
CA ALA A 158 -7.54 -26.57 37.68
C ALA A 158 -6.57 -27.44 38.49
N GLU A 159 -6.38 -27.08 39.75
CA GLU A 159 -5.78 -27.96 40.75
C GLU A 159 -6.77 -29.09 41.07
N LYS A 160 -6.45 -30.27 40.57
CA LYS A 160 -7.11 -31.51 40.98
C LYS A 160 -6.53 -31.93 42.32
N HIS A 161 -7.29 -31.75 43.37
CA HIS A 161 -7.01 -32.24 44.72
C HIS A 161 -7.47 -33.71 44.74
N ASP A 162 -6.52 -34.61 44.71
CA ASP A 162 -6.75 -36.03 45.02
C ASP A 162 -6.58 -36.19 46.53
N ASP A 163 -7.71 -36.19 47.25
CA ASP A 163 -7.79 -36.71 48.62
C ASP A 163 -7.93 -38.23 48.57
N HIS A 164 -6.84 -38.90 48.86
CA HIS A 164 -6.78 -40.33 49.11
C HIS A 164 -6.76 -40.54 50.61
N ASP A 165 -7.94 -40.75 51.20
CA ASP A 165 -8.05 -41.27 52.57
C ASP A 165 -8.38 -42.75 52.51
N GLY A 166 -7.51 -43.51 53.18
CA GLY A 166 -7.58 -44.94 53.33
C GLY A 166 -8.55 -45.39 54.42
N HIS A 167 -9.02 -46.58 54.24
CA HIS A 167 -9.20 -47.64 55.22
C HIS A 167 -9.47 -48.95 54.47
#